data_4817eacca1cf096f7b6def038490be23
#
_entry.id   4817eacca1cf096f7b6def038490be23
#
_cell.length_a   1.000
_cell.length_b   1.000
_cell.length_c   1.000
_cell.angle_alpha   90.00
_cell.angle_beta   90.00
_cell.angle_gamma   90.00
#
_symmetry.space_group_name_H-M   'P 1'
#
loop_
_entity.id
_entity.type
_entity.pdbx_description
1 polymer ?
#
loop_
_entity_poly.entity_id
_entity_poly.type
_entity_poly.pdbx_seq_one_letter_code
_entity_poly.pdbx_strand_id
1 'polypeptide(L)'
;MAEGYYVSKKYHLVSELAKKTAKRVAKNGEEWTKFLDMAARLYKYPFEDQMLIYAQRPGARACATLETWNKKMFCWVNRGAKGIALIDRKGERPKLRYVFDVSDVHKARWIGRDPYLWKLEEKHKNIILTQLEKTYGDTN
;
A
#
# COMPACT_ATOMS: atom_id res chain seq x y z
N MET A 1 -6.83 -22.90 -26.38
CA MET A 1 -6.20 -21.84 -25.73
C MET A 1 -5.48 -22.29 -24.50
N ALA A 2 -4.32 -22.05 -24.50
CA ALA A 2 -3.54 -22.49 -23.38
C ALA A 2 -3.82 -21.61 -22.18
N GLU A 3 -4.14 -22.23 -21.10
CA GLU A 3 -4.33 -21.49 -19.88
C GLU A 3 -3.07 -20.79 -19.47
N GLY A 4 -1.94 -21.29 -19.93
CA GLY A 4 -0.66 -20.65 -19.67
C GLY A 4 -0.58 -19.22 -20.15
N TYR A 5 -1.41 -18.85 -21.09
CA TYR A 5 -1.43 -17.48 -21.62
C TYR A 5 -2.56 -16.65 -21.08
N TYR A 6 -3.38 -17.23 -20.25
CA TYR A 6 -4.50 -16.49 -19.72
C TYR A 6 -4.01 -15.42 -18.77
N VAL A 7 -4.37 -14.19 -19.06
CA VAL A 7 -4.16 -13.08 -18.16
C VAL A 7 -5.53 -12.50 -17.91
N SER A 8 -5.90 -12.35 -16.67
CA SER A 8 -7.26 -11.95 -16.33
C SER A 8 -7.62 -10.62 -16.96
N LYS A 9 -8.90 -10.50 -17.28
CA LYS A 9 -9.44 -9.26 -17.79
C LYS A 9 -9.16 -8.11 -16.84
N LYS A 10 -9.25 -8.39 -15.56
CA LYS A 10 -8.97 -7.37 -14.54
C LYS A 10 -7.53 -6.90 -14.58
N TYR A 11 -6.59 -7.81 -14.83
CA TYR A 11 -5.19 -7.42 -14.98
C TYR A 11 -5.04 -6.40 -16.10
N HIS A 12 -5.66 -6.66 -17.24
CA HIS A 12 -5.58 -5.74 -18.38
C HIS A 12 -6.17 -4.38 -18.04
N LEU A 13 -7.27 -4.36 -17.32
CA LEU A 13 -7.88 -3.10 -16.90
C LEU A 13 -6.97 -2.32 -15.98
N VAL A 14 -6.31 -3.00 -15.05
CA VAL A 14 -5.39 -2.35 -14.12
C VAL A 14 -4.17 -1.82 -14.86
N SER A 15 -3.63 -2.61 -15.79
CA SER A 15 -2.49 -2.18 -16.59
C SER A 15 -2.83 -0.93 -17.40
N GLU A 16 -4.01 -0.90 -18.02
CA GLU A 16 -4.45 0.26 -18.77
C GLU A 16 -4.68 1.46 -17.85
N LEU A 17 -5.19 1.21 -16.65
CA LEU A 17 -5.41 2.28 -15.70
C LEU A 17 -4.10 3.00 -15.36
N ALA A 18 -3.03 2.24 -15.15
CA ALA A 18 -1.72 2.82 -14.86
C ALA A 18 -1.28 3.74 -16.00
N LYS A 19 -1.42 3.28 -17.23
CA LYS A 19 -1.01 4.06 -18.40
C LYS A 19 -1.84 5.32 -18.57
N LYS A 20 -3.14 5.19 -18.44
CA LYS A 20 -4.04 6.35 -18.59
C LYS A 20 -3.79 7.37 -17.51
N THR A 21 -3.58 6.93 -16.29
CA THR A 21 -3.33 7.83 -15.18
C THR A 21 -2.02 8.58 -15.36
N ALA A 22 -0.98 7.88 -15.80
CA ALA A 22 0.29 8.52 -16.05
C ALA A 22 0.17 9.62 -17.11
N LYS A 23 -0.56 9.35 -18.17
CA LYS A 23 -0.78 10.36 -19.21
C LYS A 23 -1.58 11.55 -18.71
N ARG A 24 -2.62 11.29 -17.94
CA ARG A 24 -3.45 12.37 -17.40
C ARG A 24 -2.67 13.26 -16.44
N VAL A 25 -1.94 12.63 -15.54
CA VAL A 25 -1.17 13.35 -14.54
C VAL A 25 -0.06 14.18 -15.18
N ALA A 26 0.59 13.62 -16.20
CA ALA A 26 1.70 14.32 -16.86
C ALA A 26 1.27 15.58 -17.59
N LYS A 27 0.00 15.68 -17.96
CA LYS A 27 -0.51 16.82 -18.71
C LYS A 27 -1.00 17.98 -17.85
N ASN A 28 -1.12 17.77 -16.56
CA ASN A 28 -1.73 18.75 -15.68
C ASN A 28 -0.82 19.00 -14.49
N GLY A 29 -0.29 20.22 -14.39
CA GLY A 29 0.67 20.54 -13.33
C GLY A 29 0.12 20.41 -11.93
N GLU A 30 -1.17 20.72 -11.74
CA GLU A 30 -1.80 20.57 -10.44
C GLU A 30 -1.93 19.11 -10.06
N GLU A 31 -2.36 18.27 -11.01
CA GLU A 31 -2.44 16.83 -10.79
C GLU A 31 -1.06 16.23 -10.52
N TRP A 32 -0.07 16.70 -11.25
CA TRP A 32 1.30 16.24 -11.04
C TRP A 32 1.78 16.54 -9.63
N THR A 33 1.47 17.74 -9.13
CA THR A 33 1.83 18.12 -7.77
C THR A 33 1.14 17.24 -6.74
N LYS A 34 -0.15 16.97 -6.93
CA LYS A 34 -0.89 16.09 -6.04
C LYS A 34 -0.32 14.68 -6.04
N PHE A 35 0.03 14.19 -7.23
CA PHE A 35 0.66 12.88 -7.33
C PHE A 35 2.00 12.86 -6.59
N LEU A 36 2.82 13.87 -6.75
CA LEU A 36 4.11 13.92 -6.08
C LEU A 36 3.97 13.95 -4.56
N ASP A 37 2.96 14.64 -4.06
CA ASP A 37 2.70 14.66 -2.61
C ASP A 37 2.41 13.25 -2.10
N MET A 38 1.57 12.51 -2.82
CA MET A 38 1.27 11.14 -2.44
C MET A 38 2.50 10.25 -2.60
N ALA A 39 3.21 10.39 -3.71
CA ALA A 39 4.39 9.58 -3.98
C ALA A 39 5.47 9.75 -2.91
N ALA A 40 5.59 10.96 -2.38
CA ALA A 40 6.54 11.21 -1.30
C ALA A 40 6.21 10.40 -0.05
N ARG A 41 4.91 10.22 0.24
CA ARG A 41 4.49 9.41 1.37
C ARG A 41 4.68 7.91 1.10
N LEU A 42 4.57 7.51 -0.16
CA LEU A 42 4.62 6.10 -0.57
C LEU A 42 5.91 5.80 -1.33
N TYR A 43 7.00 6.41 -0.89
CA TYR A 43 8.27 6.36 -1.63
C TYR A 43 8.85 4.95 -1.80
N LYS A 44 8.44 4.01 -0.97
CA LYS A 44 8.92 2.62 -1.09
C LYS A 44 8.31 1.86 -2.26
N TYR A 45 7.25 2.40 -2.83
CA TYR A 45 6.61 1.74 -3.97
C TYR A 45 7.22 2.22 -5.28
N PRO A 46 7.39 1.33 -6.26
CA PRO A 46 7.84 1.75 -7.60
C PRO A 46 6.83 2.68 -8.25
N PHE A 47 7.27 3.38 -9.27
CA PHE A 47 6.45 4.37 -9.94
C PHE A 47 5.11 3.81 -10.44
N GLU A 48 5.12 2.63 -11.07
CA GLU A 48 3.88 2.02 -11.55
C GLU A 48 2.89 1.81 -10.42
N ASP A 49 3.38 1.30 -9.28
CA ASP A 49 2.52 1.09 -8.12
C ASP A 49 1.98 2.42 -7.60
N GLN A 50 2.82 3.44 -7.55
CA GLN A 50 2.39 4.76 -7.11
C GLN A 50 1.28 5.32 -8.02
N MET A 51 1.41 5.13 -9.33
CA MET A 51 0.37 5.56 -10.27
C MET A 51 -0.94 4.80 -10.03
N LEU A 52 -0.85 3.50 -9.79
CA LEU A 52 -2.04 2.70 -9.52
C LEU A 52 -2.69 3.09 -8.20
N ILE A 53 -1.89 3.35 -7.18
CA ILE A 53 -2.44 3.80 -5.90
C ILE A 53 -3.10 5.15 -6.09
N TYR A 54 -2.43 6.07 -6.78
CA TYR A 54 -2.99 7.39 -7.02
C TYR A 54 -4.32 7.32 -7.77
N ALA A 55 -4.39 6.45 -8.77
CA ALA A 55 -5.61 6.31 -9.57
C ALA A 55 -6.78 5.79 -8.74
N GLN A 56 -6.52 4.92 -7.79
CA GLN A 56 -7.57 4.26 -7.02
C GLN A 56 -7.80 4.91 -5.65
N ARG A 57 -6.78 5.55 -5.10
CA ARG A 57 -6.85 6.12 -3.76
C ARG A 57 -5.94 7.35 -3.70
N PRO A 58 -6.32 8.46 -4.31
CA PRO A 58 -5.42 9.62 -4.41
C PRO A 58 -4.96 10.17 -3.06
N GLY A 59 -5.75 9.97 -2.02
CA GLY A 59 -5.40 10.44 -0.68
C GLY A 59 -4.64 9.43 0.15
N ALA A 60 -4.12 8.36 -0.44
CA ALA A 60 -3.44 7.31 0.30
C ALA A 60 -2.24 7.85 1.06
N ARG A 61 -2.05 7.35 2.27
CA ARG A 61 -0.98 7.79 3.14
C ARG A 61 0.00 6.68 3.52
N ALA A 62 -0.51 5.47 3.71
CA ALA A 62 0.31 4.33 4.07
C ALA A 62 -0.41 3.08 3.61
N CYS A 63 0.22 2.34 2.74
CA CYS A 63 -0.40 1.14 2.16
C CYS A 63 0.40 -0.09 2.52
N ALA A 64 -0.31 -1.17 2.78
CA ALA A 64 0.33 -2.45 3.04
C ALA A 64 -0.63 -3.57 2.67
N THR A 65 -0.09 -4.77 2.53
CA THR A 65 -0.90 -5.95 2.25
C THR A 65 -1.75 -6.31 3.46
N LEU A 66 -2.81 -7.08 3.22
CA LEU A 66 -3.64 -7.60 4.29
C LEU A 66 -2.81 -8.34 5.34
N GLU A 67 -1.86 -9.13 4.87
CA GLU A 67 -1.00 -9.89 5.79
C GLU A 67 -0.18 -8.96 6.68
N THR A 68 0.39 -7.91 6.12
CA THR A 68 1.15 -6.96 6.90
C THR A 68 0.28 -6.26 7.94
N TRP A 69 -0.90 -5.80 7.51
CA TRP A 69 -1.81 -5.16 8.46
C TRP A 69 -2.20 -6.09 9.60
N ASN A 70 -2.54 -7.34 9.27
CA ASN A 70 -3.01 -8.29 10.29
C ASN A 70 -1.88 -8.78 11.19
N LYS A 71 -0.77 -9.19 10.61
CA LYS A 71 0.29 -9.88 11.38
C LYS A 71 1.30 -8.95 12.01
N LYS A 72 1.62 -7.84 11.35
CA LYS A 72 2.64 -6.94 11.87
C LYS A 72 2.07 -5.76 12.61
N MET A 73 0.93 -5.27 12.17
CA MET A 73 0.33 -4.08 12.77
C MET A 73 -0.86 -4.42 13.66
N PHE A 74 -1.32 -5.66 13.63
CA PHE A 74 -2.50 -6.09 14.40
C PHE A 74 -3.71 -5.22 14.11
N CYS A 75 -3.86 -4.91 12.83
CA CYS A 75 -4.98 -4.13 12.34
C CYS A 75 -5.80 -4.96 11.37
N TRP A 76 -7.07 -4.65 11.29
CA TRP A 76 -8.01 -5.38 10.45
C TRP A 76 -8.57 -4.44 9.40
N VAL A 77 -8.75 -4.97 8.21
CA VAL A 77 -9.36 -4.19 7.13
C VAL A 77 -10.84 -3.99 7.44
N ASN A 78 -11.32 -2.77 7.24
CA ASN A 78 -12.70 -2.42 7.49
C ASN A 78 -13.61 -3.21 6.55
N ARG A 79 -14.77 -3.60 7.07
CA ARG A 79 -15.75 -4.31 6.27
C ARG A 79 -16.16 -3.46 5.07
N GLY A 80 -16.14 -4.05 3.91
CA GLY A 80 -16.51 -3.35 2.68
C GLY A 80 -15.39 -2.54 2.03
N ALA A 81 -14.23 -2.46 2.66
CA ALA A 81 -13.11 -1.77 2.05
C ALA A 81 -12.64 -2.53 0.82
N LYS A 82 -12.28 -1.78 -0.21
CA LYS A 82 -11.77 -2.37 -1.45
C LYS A 82 -10.26 -2.27 -1.49
N GLY A 83 -9.62 -3.38 -1.85
CA GLY A 83 -8.17 -3.37 -2.01
C GLY A 83 -7.76 -2.53 -3.21
N ILE A 84 -6.60 -1.92 -3.10
CA ILE A 84 -5.98 -1.21 -4.20
C ILE A 84 -5.22 -2.23 -5.03
N ALA A 85 -5.57 -2.37 -6.31
CA ALA A 85 -4.98 -3.38 -7.17
C ALA A 85 -3.63 -2.91 -7.68
N LEU A 86 -2.61 -3.72 -7.48
CA LEU A 86 -1.27 -3.49 -8.00
C LEU A 86 -0.89 -4.68 -8.87
N ILE A 87 0.15 -4.51 -9.67
CA ILE A 87 0.61 -5.58 -10.54
C ILE A 87 1.83 -6.23 -9.92
N ASP A 88 1.76 -7.52 -9.70
CA ASP A 88 2.87 -8.32 -9.20
C ASP A 88 3.56 -8.98 -10.39
N ARG A 89 4.79 -8.61 -10.64
CA ARG A 89 5.56 -9.12 -11.77
C ARG A 89 6.66 -10.10 -11.37
N LYS A 90 6.61 -10.59 -10.14
CA LYS A 90 7.66 -11.47 -9.63
C LYS A 90 7.62 -12.89 -10.19
N GLY A 91 6.48 -13.38 -10.58
CA GLY A 91 6.34 -14.73 -11.09
C GLY A 91 6.55 -14.79 -12.59
N GLU A 92 6.32 -15.97 -13.16
CA GLU A 92 6.42 -16.17 -14.60
C GLU A 92 5.40 -15.34 -15.36
N ARG A 93 4.26 -15.08 -14.74
CA ARG A 93 3.21 -14.29 -15.35
C ARG A 93 2.81 -13.18 -14.40
N PRO A 94 2.51 -12.01 -14.94
CA PRO A 94 2.02 -10.95 -14.09
C PRO A 94 0.66 -11.33 -13.50
N LYS A 95 0.47 -10.94 -12.27
CA LYS A 95 -0.80 -11.16 -11.58
C LYS A 95 -1.09 -9.95 -10.71
N LEU A 96 -2.30 -9.87 -10.20
CA LEU A 96 -2.68 -8.77 -9.33
C LEU A 96 -2.34 -9.10 -7.89
N ARG A 97 -1.98 -8.06 -7.15
CA ARG A 97 -1.89 -8.12 -5.70
C ARG A 97 -2.60 -6.90 -5.15
N TYR A 98 -2.98 -6.95 -3.90
CA TYR A 98 -3.80 -5.90 -3.33
C TYR A 98 -3.17 -5.35 -2.06
N VAL A 99 -3.26 -4.04 -1.91
CA VAL A 99 -2.86 -3.37 -0.67
C VAL A 99 -4.04 -2.56 -0.17
N PHE A 100 -3.96 -2.17 1.10
CA PHE A 100 -5.00 -1.36 1.73
C PHE A 100 -4.35 -0.15 2.37
N ASP A 101 -5.00 0.99 2.22
CA ASP A 101 -4.53 2.22 2.85
C ASP A 101 -4.90 2.24 4.33
N VAL A 102 -4.14 3.01 5.09
CA VAL A 102 -4.38 3.16 6.52
C VAL A 102 -5.80 3.62 6.84
N SER A 103 -6.42 4.37 5.94
CA SER A 103 -7.79 4.83 6.13
C SER A 103 -8.83 3.72 6.05
N ASP A 104 -8.44 2.55 5.56
CA ASP A 104 -9.35 1.42 5.40
C ASP A 104 -9.12 0.32 6.42
N VAL A 105 -8.35 0.60 7.46
CA VAL A 105 -8.09 -0.40 8.51
C VAL A 105 -8.39 0.18 9.89
N HIS A 106 -8.53 -0.70 10.85
CA HIS A 106 -8.72 -0.31 12.25
C HIS A 106 -7.90 -1.25 13.12
N LYS A 107 -7.54 -0.79 14.30
CA LYS A 107 -6.74 -1.62 15.20
C LYS A 107 -7.58 -2.74 15.81
N ALA A 108 -6.94 -3.84 16.13
CA ALA A 108 -7.58 -4.92 16.84
C ALA A 108 -8.04 -4.41 18.21
N ARG A 109 -9.06 -5.05 18.73
CA ARG A 109 -9.81 -4.56 19.86
C ARG A 109 -8.98 -4.25 21.11
N TRP A 110 -7.99 -5.10 21.39
CA TRP A 110 -7.23 -4.96 22.64
C TRP A 110 -5.72 -5.02 22.44
N ILE A 111 -5.23 -5.53 21.33
CA ILE A 111 -3.79 -5.65 21.09
C ILE A 111 -3.34 -4.91 19.83
N GLY A 112 -4.29 -4.36 19.09
CA GLY A 112 -3.96 -3.68 17.85
C GLY A 112 -3.25 -2.37 18.10
N ARG A 113 -2.42 -1.97 17.16
CA ARG A 113 -1.77 -0.68 17.17
C ARG A 113 -2.62 0.30 16.41
N ASP A 114 -2.57 1.56 16.82
CA ASP A 114 -3.23 2.60 16.07
C ASP A 114 -2.55 2.70 14.71
N PRO A 115 -3.24 2.46 13.60
CA PRO A 115 -2.60 2.49 12.29
C PRO A 115 -2.07 3.86 11.91
N TYR A 116 -2.58 4.92 12.52
CA TYR A 116 -2.09 6.26 12.24
C TYR A 116 -0.76 6.57 12.93
N LEU A 117 -0.31 5.69 13.81
CA LEU A 117 1.02 5.75 14.37
C LEU A 117 2.07 5.22 13.40
N TRP A 118 1.66 4.87 12.19
CA TRP A 118 2.56 4.45 11.14
C TRP A 118 3.68 5.48 10.94
N LYS A 119 3.33 6.74 11.06
CA LYS A 119 4.31 7.82 10.99
C LYS A 119 4.65 8.22 12.42
N LEU A 120 5.34 7.35 13.10
CA LEU A 120 5.62 7.52 14.50
C LEU A 120 6.45 8.76 14.77
N GLU A 121 6.10 9.46 15.83
CA GLU A 121 6.97 10.45 16.40
C GLU A 121 8.16 9.73 17.02
N GLU A 122 9.25 10.45 17.18
CA GLU A 122 10.47 9.86 17.68
C GLU A 122 10.30 9.16 19.01
N LYS A 123 9.54 9.75 19.92
CA LYS A 123 9.30 9.13 21.22
C LYS A 123 8.58 7.78 21.11
N HIS A 124 7.67 7.64 20.15
CA HIS A 124 6.96 6.38 19.96
C HIS A 124 7.90 5.32 19.41
N LYS A 125 8.77 5.70 18.49
CA LYS A 125 9.78 4.79 17.98
C LYS A 125 10.66 4.26 19.10
N ASN A 126 11.07 5.14 19.98
CA ASN A 126 11.95 4.75 21.09
C ASN A 126 11.25 3.80 22.04
N ILE A 127 9.98 4.02 22.32
CA ILE A 127 9.19 3.12 23.15
C ILE A 127 9.12 1.74 22.52
N ILE A 128 8.83 1.69 21.21
CA ILE A 128 8.73 0.42 20.51
C ILE A 128 10.06 -0.30 20.49
N LEU A 129 11.14 0.42 20.21
CA LEU A 129 12.47 -0.17 20.19
C LEU A 129 12.85 -0.73 21.56
N THR A 130 12.52 0.01 22.61
CA THR A 130 12.77 -0.45 23.99
C THR A 130 12.03 -1.76 24.26
N GLN A 131 10.78 -1.85 23.82
CA GLN A 131 10.00 -3.07 24.00
C GLN A 131 10.61 -4.24 23.25
N LEU A 132 11.06 -3.99 22.02
CA LEU A 132 11.70 -5.04 21.22
C LEU A 132 12.98 -5.52 21.86
N GLU A 133 13.78 -4.61 22.40
CA GLU A 133 15.01 -4.97 23.08
C GLU A 133 14.75 -5.85 24.29
N LYS A 134 13.71 -5.51 25.07
CA LYS A 134 13.33 -6.31 26.22
C LYS A 134 12.87 -7.71 25.82
N THR A 135 12.16 -7.79 24.71
CA THR A 135 11.58 -9.06 24.27
C THR A 135 12.61 -9.94 23.57
N TYR A 136 13.44 -9.36 22.72
CA TYR A 136 14.34 -10.13 21.86
C TYR A 136 15.81 -9.90 22.13
N GLY A 137 16.12 -9.10 23.14
CA GLY A 137 17.49 -8.78 23.46
C GLY A 137 18.02 -7.64 22.63
N ASP A 138 19.34 -7.62 22.38
CA ASP A 138 19.96 -6.53 21.67
C ASP A 138 19.49 -6.49 20.22
N THR A 139 18.99 -5.32 19.80
CA THR A 139 18.50 -5.13 18.44
C THR A 139 19.38 -4.21 17.62
N ASN A 140 20.53 -3.86 18.12
CA ASN A 140 21.46 -3.01 17.41
C ASN A 140 22.06 -3.68 16.20
#